data_1b3dea775cdf591f0e08a4e0522377ba
#
_entry.id   1b3dea775cdf591f0e08a4e0522377ba
#
_cell.length_a   1.000
_cell.length_b   1.000
_cell.length_c   1.000
_cell.angle_alpha   90.00
_cell.angle_beta   90.00
_cell.angle_gamma   90.00
#
_symmetry.space_group_name_H-M   'P 1'
#
loop_
_entity.id
_entity.type
_entity.pdbx_description
1 polymer ?
#
loop_
_entity_poly.entity_id
_entity_poly.type
_entity_poly.pdbx_seq_one_letter_code
_entity_poly.pdbx_strand_id
1 'polypeptide(L)'
;TEGKTIEGYETPKDAEKAAPTGKDFNTATEALKPTKITTPSGKVYNLVPARTEGTESGKVTETPQNVTYVYELAKGDVTVTYKDTEGNKIPGYETPKTVESQSPTGKEYTTVTEALKPTKITTTDGKVYNLVPTRTEGNEKGKVTEEPQNVTYVYELAKGSVTVTYKDTEGNTIEGYETPKDAEKDAPTGKDFNTATEALKPTKI
;
A
#
# COMPACT_ATOMS: atom_id res chain seq x y z
N THR A 1 -10.09 -1.54 24.88
CA THR A 1 -10.60 -2.80 25.45
C THR A 1 -9.69 -3.41 26.53
N GLU A 2 -8.49 -2.87 26.74
CA GLU A 2 -7.49 -3.36 27.71
C GLU A 2 -7.49 -2.56 29.05
N GLY A 3 -8.50 -1.75 29.32
CA GLY A 3 -8.58 -0.91 30.53
C GLY A 3 -7.57 0.24 30.58
N LYS A 4 -6.90 0.54 29.47
CA LYS A 4 -5.96 1.67 29.36
C LYS A 4 -6.71 2.95 29.00
N THR A 5 -6.24 4.07 29.51
CA THR A 5 -6.74 5.41 29.14
C THR A 5 -6.36 5.75 27.70
N ILE A 6 -7.21 6.53 27.02
CA ILE A 6 -6.98 7.00 25.66
C ILE A 6 -6.21 8.33 25.76
N GLU A 7 -5.21 8.50 24.90
CA GLU A 7 -4.42 9.74 24.76
C GLU A 7 -5.33 10.96 24.61
N GLY A 8 -5.18 11.96 25.49
CA GLY A 8 -6.02 13.16 25.54
C GLY A 8 -7.33 12.98 26.32
N TYR A 9 -7.56 11.80 26.91
CA TYR A 9 -8.74 11.46 27.73
C TYR A 9 -8.36 10.87 29.10
N GLU A 10 -7.15 11.19 29.59
CA GLU A 10 -6.66 10.68 30.86
C GLU A 10 -7.39 11.28 32.07
N THR A 11 -7.93 12.48 31.91
CA THR A 11 -8.69 13.17 32.96
C THR A 11 -10.18 13.01 32.69
N PRO A 12 -10.96 12.53 33.68
CA PRO A 12 -12.43 12.48 33.58
C PRO A 12 -13.01 13.87 33.25
N LYS A 13 -14.03 13.90 32.40
CA LYS A 13 -14.78 15.12 32.08
C LYS A 13 -16.00 15.20 33.00
N ASP A 14 -16.19 16.35 33.62
CA ASP A 14 -17.38 16.58 34.45
C ASP A 14 -18.62 16.76 33.53
N ALA A 15 -19.64 15.91 33.74
CA ALA A 15 -20.98 16.16 33.20
C ALA A 15 -21.72 17.21 34.05
N GLU A 16 -21.56 17.10 35.38
CA GLU A 16 -22.03 18.07 36.37
C GLU A 16 -20.96 18.22 37.45
N LYS A 17 -20.61 19.48 37.77
CA LYS A 17 -19.62 19.80 38.78
C LYS A 17 -20.27 20.60 39.90
N ALA A 18 -20.10 20.13 41.16
CA ALA A 18 -20.66 20.77 42.35
C ALA A 18 -22.17 21.11 42.21
N ALA A 19 -22.90 20.26 41.50
CA ALA A 19 -24.33 20.47 41.27
C ALA A 19 -25.14 20.02 42.49
N PRO A 20 -26.29 20.67 42.78
CA PRO A 20 -27.14 20.25 43.87
C PRO A 20 -27.72 18.85 43.63
N THR A 21 -27.90 18.10 44.70
CA THR A 21 -28.59 16.81 44.65
C THR A 21 -30.00 16.97 44.07
N GLY A 22 -30.43 16.00 43.30
CA GLY A 22 -31.72 16.00 42.62
C GLY A 22 -31.72 16.72 41.26
N LYS A 23 -30.62 17.40 40.86
CA LYS A 23 -30.46 17.95 39.50
C LYS A 23 -30.36 16.81 38.50
N ASP A 24 -31.04 16.93 37.38
CA ASP A 24 -30.92 15.97 36.28
C ASP A 24 -29.56 16.10 35.57
N PHE A 25 -28.99 14.97 35.20
CA PHE A 25 -27.77 14.90 34.36
C PHE A 25 -27.97 13.96 33.19
N ASN A 26 -27.19 14.16 32.14
CA ASN A 26 -27.11 13.28 30.98
C ASN A 26 -25.68 13.31 30.40
N THR A 27 -25.01 12.16 30.34
CA THR A 27 -23.69 11.99 29.79
C THR A 27 -23.70 11.51 28.34
N ALA A 28 -24.85 11.08 27.79
CA ALA A 28 -25.02 10.60 26.43
C ALA A 28 -25.08 11.75 25.41
N THR A 29 -24.16 12.70 25.51
CA THR A 29 -24.02 13.85 24.60
C THR A 29 -22.78 13.65 23.72
N GLU A 30 -22.77 14.23 22.52
CA GLU A 30 -21.60 14.15 21.62
C GLU A 30 -20.30 14.65 22.27
N ALA A 31 -20.38 15.63 23.15
CA ALA A 31 -19.24 16.18 23.87
C ALA A 31 -18.63 15.20 24.88
N LEU A 32 -19.45 14.35 25.51
CA LEU A 32 -19.05 13.42 26.56
C LEU A 32 -18.94 11.98 26.04
N LYS A 33 -19.74 11.64 25.02
CA LYS A 33 -19.83 10.31 24.41
C LYS A 33 -19.65 10.39 22.89
N PRO A 34 -18.50 10.85 22.38
CA PRO A 34 -18.29 10.85 20.94
C PRO A 34 -18.31 9.42 20.40
N THR A 35 -18.88 9.21 19.21
CA THR A 35 -18.92 7.90 18.56
C THR A 35 -17.52 7.44 18.12
N LYS A 36 -16.61 8.40 17.88
CA LYS A 36 -15.23 8.17 17.45
C LYS A 36 -14.28 9.17 18.12
N ILE A 37 -13.11 8.69 18.52
CA ILE A 37 -12.03 9.50 19.07
C ILE A 37 -10.82 9.32 18.16
N THR A 38 -10.25 10.44 17.65
CA THR A 38 -8.96 10.44 16.96
C THR A 38 -7.94 11.15 17.82
N THR A 39 -6.85 10.47 18.14
CA THR A 39 -5.79 11.02 18.99
C THR A 39 -4.77 11.82 18.15
N PRO A 40 -3.95 12.68 18.78
CA PRO A 40 -2.85 13.40 18.08
C PRO A 40 -1.84 12.46 17.43
N SER A 41 -1.64 11.25 17.98
CA SER A 41 -0.77 10.22 17.39
C SER A 41 -1.38 9.56 16.13
N GLY A 42 -2.65 9.85 15.79
CA GLY A 42 -3.36 9.30 14.65
C GLY A 42 -4.06 7.96 14.91
N LYS A 43 -4.14 7.54 16.18
CA LYS A 43 -4.95 6.38 16.56
C LYS A 43 -6.42 6.76 16.52
N VAL A 44 -7.24 5.87 16.00
CA VAL A 44 -8.70 6.02 15.94
C VAL A 44 -9.33 4.98 16.85
N TYR A 45 -10.26 5.41 17.69
CA TYR A 45 -10.99 4.56 18.61
C TYR A 45 -12.48 4.69 18.33
N ASN A 46 -13.17 3.57 18.19
CA ASN A 46 -14.61 3.50 17.98
C ASN A 46 -15.32 3.12 19.28
N LEU A 47 -16.41 3.81 19.61
CA LEU A 47 -17.22 3.53 20.79
C LEU A 47 -17.78 2.09 20.73
N VAL A 48 -17.74 1.40 21.86
CA VAL A 48 -18.38 0.09 22.07
C VAL A 48 -19.56 0.27 23.03
N PRO A 49 -20.76 0.63 22.54
CA PRO A 49 -21.89 1.00 23.39
C PRO A 49 -22.27 -0.07 24.41
N ALA A 50 -22.18 -1.34 24.00
CA ALA A 50 -22.53 -2.49 24.88
C ALA A 50 -21.60 -2.66 26.10
N ARG A 51 -20.49 -1.90 26.15
CA ARG A 51 -19.49 -1.93 27.22
C ARG A 51 -19.48 -0.63 28.05
N THR A 52 -20.53 0.20 27.92
CA THR A 52 -20.70 1.37 28.77
C THR A 52 -20.99 0.90 30.21
N GLU A 53 -20.28 1.47 31.16
CA GLU A 53 -20.44 1.19 32.59
C GLU A 53 -21.03 2.42 33.29
N GLY A 54 -21.92 2.20 34.27
CA GLY A 54 -22.65 3.25 34.99
C GLY A 54 -23.96 3.67 34.31
N THR A 55 -24.65 4.62 34.89
CA THR A 55 -25.96 5.11 34.43
C THR A 55 -25.76 6.43 33.70
N GLU A 56 -26.11 6.48 32.40
CA GLU A 56 -25.83 7.64 31.52
C GLU A 56 -26.69 8.87 31.82
N SER A 57 -27.84 8.69 32.46
CA SER A 57 -28.74 9.79 32.83
C SER A 57 -29.46 9.50 34.16
N GLY A 58 -29.75 10.54 34.88
CA GLY A 58 -30.42 10.40 36.19
C GLY A 58 -30.36 11.69 36.97
N LYS A 59 -30.37 11.56 38.31
CA LYS A 59 -30.25 12.69 39.22
C LYS A 59 -28.94 12.66 39.98
N VAL A 60 -28.35 13.82 40.17
CA VAL A 60 -27.17 13.99 41.03
C VAL A 60 -27.47 13.55 42.46
N THR A 61 -26.58 12.73 43.02
CA THR A 61 -26.66 12.22 44.39
C THR A 61 -25.50 12.74 45.23
N GLU A 62 -25.55 12.55 46.54
CA GLU A 62 -24.43 12.87 47.45
C GLU A 62 -23.21 11.98 47.21
N THR A 63 -23.47 10.74 46.76
CA THR A 63 -22.40 9.80 46.39
C THR A 63 -21.90 10.12 44.98
N PRO A 64 -20.56 10.21 44.76
CA PRO A 64 -20.00 10.41 43.45
C PRO A 64 -20.46 9.33 42.43
N GLN A 65 -20.92 9.78 41.29
CA GLN A 65 -21.36 8.93 40.16
C GLN A 65 -20.36 9.01 39.04
N ASN A 66 -20.08 7.88 38.40
CA ASN A 66 -19.17 7.81 37.24
C ASN A 66 -19.79 6.99 36.13
N VAL A 67 -19.57 7.44 34.91
CA VAL A 67 -19.90 6.70 33.68
C VAL A 67 -18.61 6.47 32.90
N THR A 68 -18.34 5.22 32.52
CA THR A 68 -17.17 4.85 31.73
C THR A 68 -17.61 4.44 30.33
N TYR A 69 -17.15 5.16 29.34
CA TYR A 69 -17.31 4.81 27.95
C TYR A 69 -16.09 4.01 27.45
N VAL A 70 -16.35 2.84 26.89
CA VAL A 70 -15.32 1.92 26.39
C VAL A 70 -15.21 2.04 24.89
N TYR A 71 -13.97 2.16 24.42
CA TYR A 71 -13.65 2.28 22.99
C TYR A 71 -12.71 1.16 22.56
N GLU A 72 -12.84 0.76 21.32
CA GLU A 72 -11.95 -0.19 20.64
C GLU A 72 -11.04 0.53 19.65
N LEU A 73 -9.74 0.22 19.70
CA LEU A 73 -8.77 0.75 18.74
C LEU A 73 -9.06 0.17 17.36
N ALA A 74 -9.32 1.04 16.41
CA ALA A 74 -9.56 0.70 15.01
C ALA A 74 -8.29 0.14 14.35
N LYS A 75 -8.48 -0.71 13.35
CA LYS A 75 -7.43 -1.36 12.59
C LYS A 75 -7.63 -1.12 11.10
N GLY A 76 -6.55 -1.26 10.33
CA GLY A 76 -6.59 -1.13 8.89
C GLY A 76 -5.53 -1.95 8.20
N ASP A 77 -5.59 -1.93 6.87
CA ASP A 77 -4.74 -2.70 5.99
C ASP A 77 -4.00 -1.77 5.02
N VAL A 78 -2.77 -2.15 4.67
CA VAL A 78 -1.95 -1.48 3.65
C VAL A 78 -1.43 -2.53 2.69
N THR A 79 -1.60 -2.29 1.39
CA THR A 79 -1.18 -3.22 0.33
C THR A 79 -0.36 -2.51 -0.75
N VAL A 80 0.41 -3.29 -1.51
CA VAL A 80 1.12 -2.85 -2.70
C VAL A 80 0.64 -3.63 -3.92
N THR A 81 0.29 -2.92 -4.99
CA THR A 81 -0.12 -3.48 -6.28
C THR A 81 0.92 -3.15 -7.35
N TYR A 82 1.09 -4.03 -8.32
CA TYR A 82 2.03 -3.88 -9.44
C TYR A 82 1.28 -3.91 -10.76
N LYS A 83 1.54 -2.91 -11.63
CA LYS A 83 0.93 -2.79 -12.96
C LYS A 83 1.98 -2.39 -13.99
N ASP A 84 1.73 -2.73 -15.25
CA ASP A 84 2.50 -2.14 -16.34
C ASP A 84 1.97 -0.73 -16.71
N THR A 85 2.61 -0.09 -17.68
CA THR A 85 2.23 1.26 -18.14
C THR A 85 0.88 1.31 -18.85
N GLU A 86 0.33 0.16 -19.24
CA GLU A 86 -0.99 0.00 -19.86
C GLU A 86 -2.08 -0.37 -18.84
N GLY A 87 -1.68 -0.57 -17.56
CA GLY A 87 -2.58 -0.94 -16.46
C GLY A 87 -2.78 -2.44 -16.28
N ASN A 88 -2.08 -3.29 -17.06
CA ASN A 88 -2.18 -4.73 -16.95
C ASN A 88 -1.41 -5.24 -15.72
N LYS A 89 -1.82 -6.38 -15.20
CA LYS A 89 -1.09 -7.09 -14.14
C LYS A 89 0.21 -7.67 -14.69
N ILE A 90 1.27 -7.62 -13.88
CA ILE A 90 2.56 -8.21 -14.22
C ILE A 90 2.55 -9.69 -13.79
N PRO A 91 2.91 -10.65 -14.68
CA PRO A 91 2.96 -12.07 -14.35
C PRO A 91 3.80 -12.36 -13.10
N GLY A 92 3.24 -13.11 -12.16
CA GLY A 92 3.84 -13.38 -10.85
C GLY A 92 3.62 -12.30 -9.79
N TYR A 93 2.95 -11.19 -10.16
CA TYR A 93 2.63 -10.06 -9.28
C TYR A 93 1.13 -9.69 -9.33
N GLU A 94 0.28 -10.63 -9.71
CA GLU A 94 -1.17 -10.41 -9.89
C GLU A 94 -1.90 -10.16 -8.57
N THR A 95 -1.37 -10.69 -7.47
CA THR A 95 -1.93 -10.53 -6.13
C THR A 95 -1.22 -9.40 -5.40
N PRO A 96 -1.96 -8.44 -4.81
CA PRO A 96 -1.34 -7.40 -3.99
C PRO A 96 -0.50 -7.99 -2.86
N LYS A 97 0.66 -7.38 -2.60
CA LYS A 97 1.47 -7.73 -1.42
C LYS A 97 0.96 -7.00 -0.19
N THR A 98 0.77 -7.72 0.89
CA THR A 98 0.40 -7.15 2.18
C THR A 98 1.60 -6.45 2.82
N VAL A 99 1.41 -5.20 3.23
CA VAL A 99 2.38 -4.41 4.02
C VAL A 99 1.97 -4.43 5.48
N GLU A 100 0.70 -4.11 5.72
CA GLU A 100 0.07 -4.14 7.04
C GLU A 100 -1.28 -4.86 6.93
N SER A 101 -1.60 -5.73 7.89
CA SER A 101 -2.89 -6.41 7.96
C SER A 101 -3.45 -6.32 9.36
N GLN A 102 -4.70 -5.81 9.47
CA GLN A 102 -5.39 -5.61 10.74
C GLN A 102 -4.49 -4.91 11.78
N SER A 103 -3.63 -4.01 11.29
CA SER A 103 -2.72 -3.23 12.12
C SER A 103 -3.43 -2.05 12.76
N PRO A 104 -3.06 -1.67 14.00
CA PRO A 104 -3.68 -0.55 14.70
C PRO A 104 -3.50 0.74 13.90
N THR A 105 -4.56 1.54 13.82
CA THR A 105 -4.51 2.90 13.27
C THR A 105 -3.44 3.73 13.97
N GLY A 106 -2.78 4.64 13.23
CA GLY A 106 -1.67 5.44 13.74
C GLY A 106 -0.32 4.73 13.70
N LYS A 107 -0.25 3.42 13.41
CA LYS A 107 1.01 2.72 13.16
C LYS A 107 1.65 3.25 11.87
N GLU A 108 2.94 3.58 11.91
CA GLU A 108 3.68 4.00 10.72
C GLU A 108 3.96 2.81 9.80
N TYR A 109 3.91 3.05 8.48
CA TYR A 109 4.30 2.10 7.46
C TYR A 109 5.19 2.74 6.39
N THR A 110 5.94 1.91 5.67
CA THR A 110 6.66 2.28 4.45
C THR A 110 6.63 1.14 3.45
N THR A 111 6.42 1.48 2.18
CA THR A 111 6.51 0.55 1.05
C THR A 111 7.82 0.70 0.28
N VAL A 112 8.67 1.68 0.66
CA VAL A 112 9.96 1.96 0.01
C VAL A 112 11.02 1.00 0.54
N THR A 113 10.89 -0.27 0.17
CA THR A 113 11.87 -1.34 0.44
C THR A 113 12.13 -2.10 -0.86
N GLU A 114 13.30 -2.70 -1.02
CA GLU A 114 13.63 -3.49 -2.22
C GLU A 114 12.63 -4.63 -2.46
N ALA A 115 12.14 -5.25 -1.39
CA ALA A 115 11.15 -6.33 -1.47
C ALA A 115 9.78 -5.87 -2.00
N LEU A 116 9.38 -4.63 -1.71
CA LEU A 116 8.07 -4.07 -2.10
C LEU A 116 8.18 -3.14 -3.31
N LYS A 117 9.32 -2.50 -3.53
CA LYS A 117 9.58 -1.56 -4.63
C LYS A 117 10.86 -1.95 -5.40
N PRO A 118 10.92 -3.14 -6.01
CA PRO A 118 12.08 -3.51 -6.80
C PRO A 118 12.23 -2.54 -7.99
N THR A 119 13.45 -2.16 -8.32
CA THR A 119 13.73 -1.30 -9.49
C THR A 119 13.47 -2.03 -10.80
N LYS A 120 13.50 -3.36 -10.77
CA LYS A 120 13.30 -4.24 -11.93
C LYS A 120 12.57 -5.51 -11.53
N ILE A 121 11.63 -5.96 -12.35
CA ILE A 121 10.94 -7.25 -12.25
C ILE A 121 11.30 -8.08 -13.47
N THR A 122 11.77 -9.32 -13.27
CA THR A 122 11.95 -10.29 -14.35
C THR A 122 10.97 -11.44 -14.13
N THR A 123 10.12 -11.69 -15.11
CA THR A 123 9.11 -12.74 -15.08
C THR A 123 9.67 -14.08 -15.57
N THR A 124 8.97 -15.16 -15.29
CA THR A 124 9.40 -16.52 -15.68
C THR A 124 9.44 -16.74 -17.19
N ASP A 125 8.67 -15.96 -17.95
CA ASP A 125 8.67 -15.95 -19.42
C ASP A 125 9.74 -15.00 -20.03
N GLY A 126 10.68 -14.52 -19.20
CA GLY A 126 11.82 -13.70 -19.63
C GLY A 126 11.51 -12.23 -19.91
N LYS A 127 10.29 -11.76 -19.64
CA LYS A 127 9.97 -10.33 -19.71
C LYS A 127 10.64 -9.57 -18.59
N VAL A 128 11.15 -8.40 -18.90
CA VAL A 128 11.79 -7.51 -17.93
C VAL A 128 10.99 -6.21 -17.86
N TYR A 129 10.62 -5.82 -16.67
CA TYR A 129 9.86 -4.60 -16.40
C TYR A 129 10.71 -3.67 -15.53
N ASN A 130 10.88 -2.42 -15.96
CA ASN A 130 11.60 -1.39 -15.23
C ASN A 130 10.62 -0.48 -14.49
N LEU A 131 10.89 -0.16 -13.23
CA LEU A 131 10.08 0.76 -12.44
C LEU A 131 10.01 2.15 -13.10
N VAL A 132 8.82 2.74 -13.13
CA VAL A 132 8.56 4.13 -13.54
C VAL A 132 8.16 4.93 -12.30
N PRO A 133 9.12 5.50 -11.54
CA PRO A 133 8.86 6.12 -10.23
C PRO A 133 7.84 7.25 -10.27
N THR A 134 7.81 8.02 -11.38
CA THR A 134 6.92 9.17 -11.58
C THR A 134 5.45 8.77 -11.75
N ARG A 135 5.16 7.48 -11.95
CA ARG A 135 3.81 6.92 -12.07
C ARG A 135 3.36 6.12 -10.84
N THR A 136 4.10 6.24 -9.73
CA THR A 136 3.66 5.65 -8.45
C THR A 136 2.38 6.33 -7.98
N GLU A 137 1.38 5.54 -7.58
CA GLU A 137 0.10 6.00 -7.06
C GLU A 137 0.00 5.64 -5.57
N GLY A 138 -0.65 6.51 -4.78
CA GLY A 138 -0.81 6.33 -3.34
C GLY A 138 0.39 6.84 -2.53
N ASN A 139 0.28 6.74 -1.21
CA ASN A 139 1.29 7.23 -0.28
C ASN A 139 2.25 6.10 0.10
N GLU A 140 3.51 6.21 -0.30
CA GLU A 140 4.55 5.20 -0.03
C GLU A 140 4.92 5.10 1.46
N LYS A 141 4.64 6.14 2.23
CA LYS A 141 4.86 6.22 3.68
C LYS A 141 3.68 6.92 4.33
N GLY A 142 3.35 6.52 5.53
CA GLY A 142 2.25 7.15 6.27
C GLY A 142 1.91 6.40 7.53
N LYS A 143 0.70 6.64 8.01
CA LYS A 143 0.11 5.91 9.14
C LYS A 143 -1.08 5.09 8.67
N VAL A 144 -1.24 3.92 9.26
CA VAL A 144 -2.41 3.05 9.03
C VAL A 144 -3.68 3.81 9.41
N THR A 145 -4.67 3.77 8.52
CA THR A 145 -6.02 4.33 8.72
C THR A 145 -7.06 3.21 8.78
N GLU A 146 -8.29 3.52 9.15
CA GLU A 146 -9.39 2.53 9.11
C GLU A 146 -9.72 2.11 7.69
N GLU A 147 -9.62 3.06 6.73
CA GLU A 147 -9.84 2.76 5.32
C GLU A 147 -8.64 1.99 4.75
N PRO A 148 -8.89 0.96 3.93
CA PRO A 148 -7.81 0.24 3.25
C PRO A 148 -6.95 1.18 2.40
N GLN A 149 -5.64 1.06 2.53
CA GLN A 149 -4.67 1.87 1.80
C GLN A 149 -3.93 0.98 0.78
N ASN A 150 -3.69 1.51 -0.41
CA ASN A 150 -2.94 0.81 -1.44
C ASN A 150 -1.92 1.74 -2.09
N VAL A 151 -0.74 1.20 -2.37
CA VAL A 151 0.29 1.83 -3.21
C VAL A 151 0.41 1.03 -4.49
N THR A 152 0.34 1.71 -5.65
CA THR A 152 0.51 1.06 -6.94
C THR A 152 1.85 1.47 -7.55
N TYR A 153 2.71 0.50 -7.79
CA TYR A 153 3.94 0.68 -8.55
C TYR A 153 3.72 0.33 -10.01
N VAL A 154 4.12 1.25 -10.88
CA VAL A 154 3.96 1.12 -12.33
C VAL A 154 5.30 0.81 -12.97
N TYR A 155 5.30 -0.14 -13.89
CA TYR A 155 6.51 -0.61 -14.57
C TYR A 155 6.34 -0.56 -16.09
N GLU A 156 7.42 -0.26 -16.79
CA GLU A 156 7.48 -0.29 -18.25
C GLU A 156 8.16 -1.58 -18.71
N LEU A 157 7.55 -2.27 -19.69
CA LEU A 157 8.15 -3.43 -20.32
C LEU A 157 9.40 -3.01 -21.11
N ALA A 158 10.54 -3.56 -20.73
CA ALA A 158 11.80 -3.29 -21.37
C ALA A 158 11.84 -3.84 -22.80
N LYS A 159 12.56 -3.17 -23.67
CA LYS A 159 12.79 -3.57 -25.06
C LYS A 159 14.26 -3.95 -25.25
N GLY A 160 14.50 -4.81 -26.23
CA GLY A 160 15.82 -5.26 -26.64
C GLY A 160 15.91 -5.46 -28.14
N SER A 161 17.13 -5.65 -28.63
CA SER A 161 17.39 -5.91 -30.05
C SER A 161 18.29 -7.11 -30.19
N VAL A 162 18.12 -7.86 -31.29
CA VAL A 162 18.96 -8.98 -31.68
C VAL A 162 19.49 -8.67 -33.08
N THR A 163 20.83 -8.72 -33.25
CA THR A 163 21.47 -8.45 -34.51
C THR A 163 22.30 -9.63 -34.99
N VAL A 164 22.48 -9.75 -36.28
CA VAL A 164 23.35 -10.74 -36.94
C VAL A 164 24.50 -10.01 -37.63
N THR A 165 25.72 -10.45 -37.35
CA THR A 165 26.96 -9.95 -37.98
C THR A 165 27.57 -11.06 -38.82
N TYR A 166 28.09 -10.70 -40.00
CA TYR A 166 28.73 -11.62 -40.94
C TYR A 166 30.22 -11.35 -40.98
N LYS A 167 31.02 -12.44 -40.97
CA LYS A 167 32.48 -12.39 -41.05
C LYS A 167 32.98 -13.53 -41.94
N ASP A 168 34.13 -13.32 -42.56
CA ASP A 168 34.85 -14.41 -43.21
C ASP A 168 35.54 -15.35 -42.21
N THR A 169 36.21 -16.38 -42.70
CA THR A 169 36.91 -17.39 -41.88
C THR A 169 38.09 -16.82 -41.09
N GLU A 170 38.59 -15.65 -41.48
CA GLU A 170 39.70 -14.95 -40.86
C GLU A 170 39.23 -13.88 -39.86
N GLY A 171 37.90 -13.69 -39.77
CA GLY A 171 37.27 -12.72 -38.86
C GLY A 171 37.10 -11.32 -39.42
N ASN A 172 37.38 -11.11 -40.71
CA ASN A 172 37.22 -9.82 -41.38
C ASN A 172 35.75 -9.58 -41.75
N THR A 173 35.38 -8.31 -41.89
CA THR A 173 34.09 -7.91 -42.46
C THR A 173 33.98 -8.27 -43.91
N ILE A 174 32.81 -8.72 -44.37
CA ILE A 174 32.51 -9.04 -45.75
C ILE A 174 31.95 -7.79 -46.42
N GLU A 175 32.45 -7.45 -47.63
CA GLU A 175 31.99 -6.31 -48.44
C GLU A 175 30.47 -6.37 -48.65
N GLY A 176 29.77 -5.26 -48.35
CA GLY A 176 28.30 -5.17 -48.39
C GLY A 176 27.58 -5.72 -47.16
N TYR A 177 28.33 -6.24 -46.16
CA TYR A 177 27.79 -6.79 -44.90
C TYR A 177 28.44 -6.17 -43.65
N GLU A 178 28.96 -4.95 -43.77
CA GLU A 178 29.65 -4.23 -42.70
C GLU A 178 28.72 -3.86 -41.57
N THR A 179 27.44 -3.63 -41.89
CA THR A 179 26.41 -3.27 -40.92
C THR A 179 25.66 -4.51 -40.43
N PRO A 180 25.59 -4.77 -39.13
CA PRO A 180 24.75 -5.85 -38.59
C PRO A 180 23.31 -5.72 -39.09
N LYS A 181 22.67 -6.86 -39.39
CA LYS A 181 21.26 -6.90 -39.74
C LYS A 181 20.42 -7.15 -38.48
N ASP A 182 19.34 -6.40 -38.31
CA ASP A 182 18.40 -6.60 -37.25
C ASP A 182 17.58 -7.89 -37.47
N ALA A 183 17.66 -8.82 -36.52
CA ALA A 183 16.72 -9.93 -36.40
C ALA A 183 15.47 -9.47 -35.64
N GLU A 184 15.69 -8.71 -34.58
CA GLU A 184 14.67 -8.01 -33.83
C GLU A 184 15.18 -6.62 -33.46
N LYS A 185 14.33 -5.61 -33.58
CA LYS A 185 14.66 -4.23 -33.22
C LYS A 185 13.61 -3.69 -32.28
N ASP A 186 14.05 -3.15 -31.12
CA ASP A 186 13.16 -2.58 -30.08
C ASP A 186 11.98 -3.49 -29.73
N ALA A 187 12.22 -4.80 -29.75
CA ALA A 187 11.23 -5.80 -29.42
C ALA A 187 11.05 -5.93 -27.90
N PRO A 188 9.85 -6.22 -27.39
CA PRO A 188 9.65 -6.48 -25.99
C PRO A 188 10.53 -7.65 -25.52
N THR A 189 11.14 -7.52 -24.34
CA THR A 189 11.88 -8.61 -23.70
C THR A 189 10.97 -9.84 -23.50
N GLY A 190 11.54 -11.04 -23.55
CA GLY A 190 10.79 -12.30 -23.48
C GLY A 190 10.17 -12.73 -24.82
N LYS A 191 10.31 -11.92 -25.88
CA LYS A 191 9.89 -12.31 -27.23
C LYS A 191 10.86 -13.34 -27.81
N ASP A 192 10.32 -14.43 -28.36
CA ASP A 192 11.12 -15.40 -29.13
C ASP A 192 11.67 -14.75 -30.41
N PHE A 193 12.88 -15.13 -30.78
CA PHE A 193 13.49 -14.72 -32.02
C PHE A 193 14.11 -15.90 -32.76
N ASN A 194 14.28 -15.75 -34.09
CA ASN A 194 14.92 -16.75 -34.95
C ASN A 194 15.86 -16.08 -35.94
N THR A 195 17.15 -16.35 -35.83
CA THR A 195 18.18 -15.88 -36.75
C THR A 195 18.53 -16.87 -37.88
N ALA A 196 17.97 -18.10 -37.85
CA ALA A 196 18.22 -19.15 -38.82
C ALA A 196 17.28 -19.08 -40.06
N THR A 197 16.90 -17.89 -40.47
CA THR A 197 16.12 -17.65 -41.70
C THR A 197 17.06 -17.38 -42.88
N GLU A 198 16.63 -17.69 -44.11
CA GLU A 198 17.45 -17.41 -45.35
C GLU A 198 17.83 -15.95 -45.46
N ALA A 199 16.98 -15.02 -45.00
CA ALA A 199 17.25 -13.59 -44.99
C ALA A 199 18.40 -13.19 -44.06
N LEU A 200 18.54 -13.88 -42.94
CA LEU A 200 19.54 -13.62 -41.90
C LEU A 200 20.70 -14.60 -41.89
N LYS A 201 20.55 -15.78 -42.50
CA LYS A 201 21.59 -16.82 -42.64
C LYS A 201 21.61 -17.34 -44.08
N PRO A 202 21.99 -16.50 -45.07
CA PRO A 202 22.05 -16.97 -46.45
C PRO A 202 23.13 -18.05 -46.60
N THR A 203 22.87 -19.04 -47.46
CA THR A 203 23.81 -20.12 -47.77
C THR A 203 25.02 -19.64 -48.59
N LYS A 204 24.87 -18.51 -49.28
CA LYS A 204 25.94 -17.82 -50.05
C LYS A 204 25.83 -16.30 -49.81
N ILE A 205 26.96 -15.69 -49.69
CA ILE A 205 27.17 -14.24 -49.64
C ILE A 205 28.08 -13.84 -50.78
#